data_015e156e1aabc557d6eeeaf23ea30118
#
_entry.id   015e156e1aabc557d6eeeaf23ea30118
#
_cell.length_a   1.000
_cell.length_b   1.000
_cell.length_c   1.000
_cell.angle_alpha   90.00
_cell.angle_beta   90.00
_cell.angle_gamma   90.00
#
_symmetry.space_group_name_H-M   'P 1'
#
loop_
_entity.id
_entity.type
_entity.pdbx_description
1 polymer ?
#
loop_
_entity_poly.entity_id
_entity_poly.type
_entity_poly.pdbx_seq_one_letter_code
_entity_poly.pdbx_strand_id
1 'polypeptide(L)'
;MTSPWNKLFIGACMIMLSFVARAQNVIIDSLRSVIDNPALNEKEKPALLYQLGQANRVSKNYEIAVSNAKQCIVLALKYKNFTVATKGYTLLATIKANTQQLATLKQTCDTAVIMAQQANDPIAMAYSYYAKVWLYRMLGNSDNVVKYCQLGLKELEKKADPGLAAGFYYRLYAVNSDWNNEAKVNFYARKAVENALQAKNYDLLSNAYTALSVAHEYNYNKSKNKAQLDSFFFYLNRSEILYRQHSGRVSANTYGITCINIANAYYKYFPQTDKNARNQAIEHANIALSVLKNSNNGQEIMASGLGILSEYARRDGNTPQEEKYLLEAYRVMQTDKQPYYYTMINVVTGLSEFYEKRGELGKALDFQKNITEYNIKNFNQEQALNTQKLEIQYETEKKNSEMQALKEKEKSRRLQNYLYGCIAIASVLGLLFMFRSYHFKLRYSMQREKQLQLENQESELQVKLEKEEQARLRAEQQLLETQQQQLKLEMMANTLQLEHKNRMLHDIKDKLTEGDPVNMQRILKEEMLLDNDFEHATLQIQHVHPEFFNLLNDKAKKKLTLLDLKLCAYLYLKMDTRQISQLMHIEAKSVRMSRYRIKQKLGLEKEEDLNLFLQKLGN
;
A
#
# COMPACT_ATOMS: atom_id res chain seq x y z
N MET A 1 54.41 25.60 1.06
CA MET A 1 53.75 26.87 1.52
C MET A 1 52.39 26.97 0.83
N THR A 2 51.32 26.62 1.51
CA THR A 2 49.98 26.73 1.00
C THR A 2 49.47 28.13 1.17
N SER A 3 49.06 28.77 0.07
CA SER A 3 48.58 30.16 0.00
C SER A 3 47.45 30.41 1.02
N PRO A 4 47.44 31.55 1.72
CA PRO A 4 46.38 31.93 2.68
C PRO A 4 44.99 31.97 2.04
N TRP A 5 44.88 32.16 0.73
CA TRP A 5 43.64 32.12 -0.04
C TRP A 5 42.97 30.74 -0.07
N ASN A 6 43.76 29.63 -0.08
CA ASN A 6 43.21 28.28 -0.01
C ASN A 6 42.59 27.96 1.36
N LYS A 7 43.10 28.52 2.44
CA LYS A 7 42.53 28.35 3.78
C LYS A 7 41.23 29.15 3.96
N LEU A 8 41.14 30.33 3.34
CA LEU A 8 39.92 31.15 3.33
C LEU A 8 38.80 30.50 2.49
N PHE A 9 39.16 29.87 1.34
CA PHE A 9 38.20 29.17 0.49
C PHE A 9 37.68 27.90 1.15
N ILE A 10 38.53 27.12 1.82
CA ILE A 10 38.15 25.94 2.60
C ILE A 10 37.29 26.33 3.80
N GLY A 11 37.63 27.44 4.48
CA GLY A 11 36.84 27.99 5.58
C GLY A 11 35.45 28.46 5.13
N ALA A 12 35.37 29.17 3.99
CA ALA A 12 34.08 29.58 3.40
C ALA A 12 33.23 28.40 2.93
N CYS A 13 33.83 27.38 2.34
CA CYS A 13 33.14 26.14 2.00
C CYS A 13 32.66 25.35 3.23
N MET A 14 33.44 25.29 4.31
CA MET A 14 33.00 24.67 5.58
C MET A 14 31.87 25.46 6.26
N ILE A 15 31.89 26.80 6.18
CA ILE A 15 30.80 27.64 6.71
C ILE A 15 29.53 27.47 5.86
N MET A 16 29.63 27.40 4.54
CA MET A 16 28.46 27.08 3.68
C MET A 16 27.91 25.66 3.90
N LEU A 17 28.76 24.67 4.14
CA LEU A 17 28.32 23.31 4.48
C LEU A 17 27.62 23.21 5.83
N SER A 18 27.98 24.07 6.81
CA SER A 18 27.29 24.12 8.11
C SER A 18 25.91 24.78 8.04
N PHE A 19 25.64 25.62 7.04
CA PHE A 19 24.32 26.22 6.84
C PHE A 19 23.32 25.22 6.22
N VAL A 20 23.78 24.27 5.39
CA VAL A 20 22.89 23.27 4.78
C VAL A 20 22.38 22.26 5.81
N ALA A 21 23.18 21.91 6.83
CA ALA A 21 22.76 20.98 7.89
C ALA A 21 21.71 21.55 8.86
N ARG A 22 21.56 22.87 8.94
CA ARG A 22 20.57 23.56 9.82
C ARG A 22 19.20 23.79 9.15
N ALA A 23 19.12 23.70 7.84
CA ALA A 23 17.90 24.04 7.09
C ALA A 23 16.69 23.12 7.39
N GLN A 24 16.93 21.92 7.88
CA GLN A 24 15.89 20.90 8.08
C GLN A 24 14.95 21.18 9.25
N ASN A 25 15.38 21.98 10.23
CA ASN A 25 14.62 22.26 11.45
C ASN A 25 13.92 23.62 11.43
N VAL A 26 14.14 24.46 10.42
CA VAL A 26 13.65 25.86 10.42
C VAL A 26 12.14 25.98 10.63
N ILE A 27 11.33 25.16 9.96
CA ILE A 27 9.86 25.18 10.15
C ILE A 27 9.49 24.63 11.53
N ILE A 28 10.11 23.52 11.94
CA ILE A 28 9.85 22.90 13.24
C ILE A 28 10.23 23.85 14.36
N ASP A 29 11.41 24.45 14.27
CA ASP A 29 11.92 25.40 15.28
C ASP A 29 11.11 26.71 15.30
N SER A 30 10.71 27.22 14.13
CA SER A 30 9.82 28.38 14.02
C SER A 30 8.45 28.11 14.65
N LEU A 31 7.82 26.97 14.32
CA LEU A 31 6.53 26.61 14.90
C LEU A 31 6.63 26.40 16.41
N ARG A 32 7.71 25.77 16.89
CA ARG A 32 7.95 25.56 18.32
C ARG A 32 8.10 26.88 19.03
N SER A 33 8.93 27.79 18.50
CA SER A 33 9.11 29.15 19.06
C SER A 33 7.78 29.91 19.17
N VAL A 34 6.90 29.81 18.18
CA VAL A 34 5.57 30.45 18.23
C VAL A 34 4.67 29.76 19.26
N ILE A 35 4.68 28.43 19.36
CA ILE A 35 3.87 27.66 20.32
C ILE A 35 4.29 27.91 21.75
N ASP A 36 5.60 28.10 22.00
CA ASP A 36 6.18 28.33 23.32
C ASP A 36 6.11 29.81 23.76
N ASN A 37 5.66 30.72 22.86
CA ASN A 37 5.48 32.12 23.20
C ASN A 37 4.33 32.31 24.20
N PRO A 38 4.58 32.88 25.39
CA PRO A 38 3.55 33.13 26.41
C PRO A 38 2.40 34.04 25.94
N ALA A 39 2.64 34.90 24.93
CA ALA A 39 1.63 35.80 24.37
C ALA A 39 0.70 35.11 23.35
N LEU A 40 0.95 33.85 22.99
CA LEU A 40 0.12 33.13 22.06
C LEU A 40 -1.27 32.85 22.67
N ASN A 41 -2.31 33.18 21.91
CA ASN A 41 -3.66 32.83 22.29
C ASN A 41 -3.82 31.28 22.35
N GLU A 42 -4.17 30.76 23.52
CA GLU A 42 -4.37 29.33 23.77
C GLU A 42 -5.32 28.65 22.77
N LYS A 43 -6.31 29.37 22.22
CA LYS A 43 -7.25 28.85 21.21
C LYS A 43 -6.60 28.63 19.85
N GLU A 44 -5.48 29.27 19.55
CA GLU A 44 -4.73 29.12 18.29
C GLU A 44 -3.72 27.97 18.37
N LYS A 45 -3.27 27.62 19.57
CA LYS A 45 -2.28 26.58 19.84
C LYS A 45 -2.60 25.21 19.21
N PRO A 46 -3.86 24.71 19.20
CA PRO A 46 -4.19 23.45 18.57
C PRO A 46 -3.86 23.41 17.07
N ALA A 47 -4.12 24.50 16.34
CA ALA A 47 -3.85 24.57 14.90
C ALA A 47 -2.33 24.56 14.61
N LEU A 48 -1.54 25.25 15.43
CA LEU A 48 -0.08 25.25 15.34
C LEU A 48 0.51 23.87 15.71
N LEU A 49 -0.04 23.21 16.74
CA LEU A 49 0.36 21.84 17.11
C LEU A 49 0.08 20.85 15.99
N TYR A 50 -1.03 21.01 15.27
CA TYR A 50 -1.30 20.22 14.08
C TYR A 50 -0.23 20.43 13.01
N GLN A 51 0.15 21.70 12.73
CA GLN A 51 1.20 22.03 11.75
C GLN A 51 2.56 21.47 12.18
N LEU A 52 2.92 21.61 13.46
CA LEU A 52 4.15 21.06 14.03
C LEU A 52 4.16 19.54 13.95
N GLY A 53 3.03 18.89 14.23
CA GLY A 53 2.86 17.44 14.10
C GLY A 53 3.01 16.97 12.65
N GLN A 54 2.47 17.72 11.68
CA GLN A 54 2.65 17.43 10.25
C GLN A 54 4.11 17.56 9.82
N ALA A 55 4.82 18.62 10.25
CA ALA A 55 6.22 18.81 9.94
C ALA A 55 7.09 17.66 10.51
N ASN A 56 6.84 17.26 11.76
CA ASN A 56 7.52 16.11 12.38
C ASN A 56 7.19 14.79 11.67
N ARG A 57 5.93 14.58 11.24
CA ARG A 57 5.55 13.38 10.47
C ARG A 57 6.29 13.30 9.13
N VAL A 58 6.40 14.42 8.40
CA VAL A 58 7.10 14.49 7.11
C VAL A 58 8.60 14.21 7.30
N SER A 59 9.19 14.71 8.41
CA SER A 59 10.57 14.41 8.80
C SER A 59 10.75 13.02 9.43
N LYS A 60 9.70 12.18 9.43
CA LYS A 60 9.66 10.84 10.04
C LYS A 60 9.95 10.81 11.56
N ASN A 61 9.82 11.92 12.26
CA ASN A 61 9.91 12.01 13.73
C ASN A 61 8.58 11.57 14.35
N TYR A 62 8.21 10.31 14.17
CA TYR A 62 6.86 9.82 14.45
C TYR A 62 6.45 9.92 15.92
N GLU A 63 7.36 9.69 16.88
CA GLU A 63 7.06 9.81 18.31
C GLU A 63 6.64 11.24 18.68
N ILE A 64 7.39 12.23 18.20
CA ILE A 64 7.09 13.66 18.41
C ILE A 64 5.81 14.05 17.67
N ALA A 65 5.62 13.57 16.44
CA ALA A 65 4.42 13.82 15.66
C ALA A 65 3.15 13.28 16.36
N VAL A 66 3.21 12.09 16.97
CA VAL A 66 2.11 11.52 17.78
C VAL A 66 1.83 12.39 19.00
N SER A 67 2.87 12.84 19.71
CA SER A 67 2.72 13.73 20.87
C SER A 67 2.02 15.04 20.47
N ASN A 68 2.47 15.68 19.40
CA ASN A 68 1.86 16.91 18.89
C ASN A 68 0.41 16.69 18.45
N ALA A 69 0.10 15.58 17.76
CA ALA A 69 -1.26 15.25 17.34
C ALA A 69 -2.19 15.05 18.55
N LYS A 70 -1.73 14.34 19.59
CA LYS A 70 -2.50 14.13 20.83
C LYS A 70 -2.75 15.44 21.57
N GLN A 71 -1.74 16.29 21.71
CA GLN A 71 -1.89 17.61 22.34
C GLN A 71 -2.84 18.51 21.54
N CYS A 72 -2.72 18.51 20.20
CA CYS A 72 -3.66 19.20 19.31
C CYS A 72 -5.10 18.74 19.58
N ILE A 73 -5.36 17.44 19.63
CA ILE A 73 -6.70 16.87 19.86
C ILE A 73 -7.25 17.33 21.23
N VAL A 74 -6.47 17.15 22.30
CA VAL A 74 -6.88 17.50 23.67
C VAL A 74 -7.28 18.98 23.76
N LEU A 75 -6.42 19.86 23.26
CA LEU A 75 -6.69 21.30 23.30
C LEU A 75 -7.84 21.70 22.36
N ALA A 76 -7.93 21.11 21.17
CA ALA A 76 -9.04 21.38 20.25
C ALA A 76 -10.39 20.97 20.87
N LEU A 77 -10.45 19.83 21.56
CA LEU A 77 -11.67 19.38 22.27
C LEU A 77 -11.99 20.31 23.46
N LYS A 78 -10.98 20.75 24.25
CA LYS A 78 -11.15 21.72 25.34
C LYS A 78 -11.85 22.99 24.85
N TYR A 79 -11.47 23.47 23.65
CA TYR A 79 -12.05 24.69 23.05
C TYR A 79 -13.21 24.40 22.09
N LYS A 80 -13.74 23.18 22.04
CA LYS A 80 -14.85 22.75 21.16
C LYS A 80 -14.57 23.04 19.67
N ASN A 81 -13.28 23.07 19.27
CA ASN A 81 -12.88 23.23 17.88
C ASN A 81 -12.80 21.85 17.19
N PHE A 82 -13.95 21.31 16.81
CA PHE A 82 -14.07 19.99 16.23
C PHE A 82 -13.38 19.87 14.85
N THR A 83 -13.30 20.96 14.09
CA THR A 83 -12.53 20.97 12.81
C THR A 83 -11.05 20.70 13.06
N VAL A 84 -10.43 21.37 14.03
CA VAL A 84 -9.02 21.14 14.36
C VAL A 84 -8.82 19.79 15.04
N ALA A 85 -9.77 19.35 15.88
CA ALA A 85 -9.74 17.99 16.44
C ALA A 85 -9.74 16.93 15.33
N THR A 86 -10.60 17.09 14.30
CA THR A 86 -10.61 16.20 13.13
C THR A 86 -9.26 16.18 12.41
N LYS A 87 -8.64 17.33 12.19
CA LYS A 87 -7.28 17.43 11.62
C LYS A 87 -6.27 16.65 12.46
N GLY A 88 -6.33 16.80 13.79
CA GLY A 88 -5.48 16.05 14.72
C GLY A 88 -5.65 14.53 14.63
N TYR A 89 -6.89 14.05 14.61
CA TYR A 89 -7.18 12.62 14.43
C TYR A 89 -6.74 12.11 13.04
N THR A 90 -6.90 12.92 12.00
CA THR A 90 -6.43 12.57 10.64
C THR A 90 -4.90 12.47 10.59
N LEU A 91 -4.20 13.39 11.26
CA LEU A 91 -2.75 13.32 11.40
C LEU A 91 -2.33 12.04 12.14
N LEU A 92 -2.98 11.73 13.26
CA LEU A 92 -2.71 10.52 14.04
C LEU A 92 -2.98 9.26 13.21
N ALA A 93 -4.06 9.23 12.43
CA ALA A 93 -4.36 8.14 11.50
C ALA A 93 -3.27 7.99 10.43
N THR A 94 -2.80 9.10 9.86
CA THR A 94 -1.71 9.08 8.87
C THR A 94 -0.41 8.53 9.47
N ILE A 95 -0.06 8.92 10.70
CA ILE A 95 1.13 8.42 11.39
C ILE A 95 1.00 6.91 11.65
N LYS A 96 -0.17 6.47 12.16
CA LYS A 96 -0.43 5.04 12.40
C LYS A 96 -0.35 4.20 11.12
N ALA A 97 -0.82 4.73 9.99
CA ALA A 97 -0.66 4.08 8.69
C ALA A 97 0.82 4.00 8.29
N ASN A 98 1.59 5.08 8.47
CA ASN A 98 3.02 5.10 8.15
C ASN A 98 3.85 4.15 9.04
N THR A 99 3.40 3.88 10.26
CA THR A 99 4.04 2.97 11.22
C THR A 99 3.34 1.60 11.31
N GLN A 100 2.49 1.28 10.34
CA GLN A 100 1.78 -0.01 10.21
C GLN A 100 0.94 -0.44 11.45
N GLN A 101 0.49 0.52 12.27
CA GLN A 101 -0.32 0.27 13.45
C GLN A 101 -1.81 0.07 13.09
N LEU A 102 -2.10 -0.97 12.34
CA LEU A 102 -3.39 -1.19 11.71
C LEU A 102 -4.54 -1.39 12.72
N ALA A 103 -4.27 -2.11 13.82
CA ALA A 103 -5.27 -2.42 14.84
C ALA A 103 -5.95 -1.16 15.43
N THR A 104 -5.18 -0.08 15.66
CA THR A 104 -5.69 1.17 16.22
C THR A 104 -6.01 2.24 15.17
N LEU A 105 -5.59 2.03 13.92
CA LEU A 105 -5.82 2.96 12.80
C LEU A 105 -7.32 3.10 12.52
N LYS A 106 -8.05 1.98 12.43
CA LYS A 106 -9.50 1.97 12.16
C LYS A 106 -10.27 2.81 13.17
N GLN A 107 -10.04 2.57 14.47
CA GLN A 107 -10.69 3.34 15.54
C GLN A 107 -10.38 4.83 15.43
N THR A 108 -9.14 5.20 15.13
CA THR A 108 -8.73 6.60 14.94
C THR A 108 -9.47 7.25 13.76
N CYS A 109 -9.64 6.52 12.65
CA CYS A 109 -10.42 7.01 11.50
C CYS A 109 -11.91 7.16 11.83
N ASP A 110 -12.48 6.23 12.58
CA ASP A 110 -13.90 6.31 13.00
C ASP A 110 -14.11 7.51 13.90
N THR A 111 -13.20 7.78 14.84
CA THR A 111 -13.25 8.98 15.68
C THR A 111 -13.10 10.27 14.87
N ALA A 112 -12.23 10.29 13.84
CA ALA A 112 -12.12 11.44 12.94
C ALA A 112 -13.43 11.75 12.23
N VAL A 113 -14.20 10.73 11.82
CA VAL A 113 -15.53 10.92 11.21
C VAL A 113 -16.54 11.50 12.21
N ILE A 114 -16.56 11.00 13.45
CA ILE A 114 -17.44 11.51 14.49
C ILE A 114 -17.15 13.00 14.78
N MET A 115 -15.87 13.36 14.90
CA MET A 115 -15.47 14.76 15.12
C MET A 115 -15.84 15.65 13.93
N ALA A 116 -15.70 15.16 12.70
CA ALA A 116 -16.08 15.90 11.50
C ALA A 116 -17.61 16.14 11.42
N GLN A 117 -18.41 15.17 11.83
CA GLN A 117 -19.87 15.32 11.94
C GLN A 117 -20.25 16.38 12.97
N GLN A 118 -19.57 16.40 14.12
CA GLN A 118 -19.79 17.42 15.16
C GLN A 118 -19.35 18.82 14.71
N ALA A 119 -18.30 18.89 13.88
CA ALA A 119 -17.80 20.15 13.32
C ALA A 119 -18.81 20.79 12.35
N ASN A 120 -19.58 19.98 11.63
CA ASN A 120 -20.48 20.41 10.55
C ASN A 120 -19.78 21.35 9.54
N ASP A 121 -18.52 21.04 9.21
CA ASP A 121 -17.63 21.84 8.33
C ASP A 121 -17.14 20.95 7.19
N PRO A 122 -17.30 21.37 5.90
CA PRO A 122 -16.81 20.61 4.75
C PRO A 122 -15.32 20.27 4.85
N ILE A 123 -14.50 21.17 5.40
CA ILE A 123 -13.06 20.91 5.62
C ILE A 123 -12.86 19.73 6.60
N ALA A 124 -13.58 19.71 7.71
CA ALA A 124 -13.52 18.61 8.66
C ALA A 124 -13.94 17.29 8.00
N MET A 125 -15.04 17.30 7.22
CA MET A 125 -15.49 16.11 6.48
C MET A 125 -14.41 15.63 5.49
N ALA A 126 -13.79 16.54 4.73
CA ALA A 126 -12.71 16.18 3.80
C ALA A 126 -11.51 15.55 4.55
N TYR A 127 -11.08 16.12 5.69
CA TYR A 127 -10.02 15.52 6.51
C TYR A 127 -10.39 14.12 7.03
N SER A 128 -11.64 13.90 7.46
CA SER A 128 -12.10 12.58 7.90
C SER A 128 -12.06 11.55 6.77
N TYR A 129 -12.43 11.96 5.55
CA TYR A 129 -12.30 11.11 4.36
C TYR A 129 -10.83 10.82 4.02
N TYR A 130 -9.94 11.79 4.23
CA TYR A 130 -8.49 11.56 4.05
C TYR A 130 -7.94 10.53 5.05
N ALA A 131 -8.42 10.51 6.29
CA ALA A 131 -8.11 9.44 7.24
C ALA A 131 -8.59 8.07 6.73
N LYS A 132 -9.81 7.98 6.15
CA LYS A 132 -10.32 6.75 5.53
C LYS A 132 -9.49 6.32 4.31
N VAL A 133 -9.00 7.27 3.50
CA VAL A 133 -8.07 6.96 2.39
C VAL A 133 -6.82 6.21 2.91
N TRP A 134 -6.23 6.65 4.01
CA TRP A 134 -5.08 5.97 4.60
C TRP A 134 -5.43 4.58 5.14
N LEU A 135 -6.59 4.43 5.78
CA LEU A 135 -7.08 3.13 6.24
C LEU A 135 -7.21 2.15 5.07
N TYR A 136 -7.97 2.54 4.03
CA TYR A 136 -8.23 1.63 2.91
C TYR A 136 -6.99 1.35 2.06
N ARG A 137 -6.04 2.30 2.00
CA ARG A 137 -4.73 2.04 1.42
C ARG A 137 -3.99 0.93 2.18
N MET A 138 -3.99 0.96 3.50
CA MET A 138 -3.38 -0.08 4.33
C MET A 138 -4.08 -1.43 4.19
N LEU A 139 -5.38 -1.42 3.96
CA LEU A 139 -6.17 -2.64 3.70
C LEU A 139 -6.00 -3.17 2.26
N GLY A 140 -5.29 -2.46 1.37
CA GLY A 140 -5.15 -2.83 -0.03
C GLY A 140 -6.44 -2.67 -0.86
N ASN A 141 -7.42 -1.93 -0.35
CA ASN A 141 -8.72 -1.74 -1.02
C ASN A 141 -8.71 -0.44 -1.84
N SER A 142 -8.20 -0.54 -3.06
CA SER A 142 -8.04 0.60 -3.97
C SER A 142 -9.36 1.26 -4.37
N ASP A 143 -10.45 0.51 -4.47
CA ASP A 143 -11.77 1.05 -4.83
C ASP A 143 -12.27 2.02 -3.75
N ASN A 144 -12.13 1.64 -2.49
CA ASN A 144 -12.47 2.53 -1.38
C ASN A 144 -11.50 3.70 -1.25
N VAL A 145 -10.21 3.55 -1.59
CA VAL A 145 -9.28 4.69 -1.69
C VAL A 145 -9.82 5.70 -2.70
N VAL A 146 -10.17 5.28 -3.92
CA VAL A 146 -10.73 6.16 -4.95
C VAL A 146 -12.03 6.80 -4.49
N LYS A 147 -12.95 6.02 -3.93
CA LYS A 147 -14.24 6.51 -3.40
C LYS A 147 -14.07 7.63 -2.38
N TYR A 148 -13.23 7.42 -1.36
CA TYR A 148 -13.02 8.43 -0.31
C TYR A 148 -12.21 9.63 -0.79
N CYS A 149 -11.32 9.47 -1.77
CA CYS A 149 -10.69 10.61 -2.45
C CYS A 149 -11.74 11.48 -3.17
N GLN A 150 -12.66 10.88 -3.91
CA GLN A 150 -13.72 11.58 -4.62
C GLN A 150 -14.68 12.30 -3.65
N LEU A 151 -15.09 11.62 -2.56
CA LEU A 151 -15.92 12.23 -1.53
C LEU A 151 -15.22 13.42 -0.87
N GLY A 152 -13.92 13.28 -0.57
CA GLY A 152 -13.13 14.38 0.00
C GLY A 152 -13.00 15.56 -0.95
N LEU A 153 -12.71 15.35 -2.21
CA LEU A 153 -12.64 16.40 -3.23
C LEU A 153 -14.00 17.11 -3.40
N LYS A 154 -15.11 16.38 -3.37
CA LYS A 154 -16.45 16.97 -3.42
C LYS A 154 -16.75 17.90 -2.21
N GLU A 155 -16.27 17.57 -1.02
CA GLU A 155 -16.39 18.49 0.12
C GLU A 155 -15.51 19.75 -0.07
N LEU A 156 -14.34 19.61 -0.70
CA LEU A 156 -13.44 20.72 -0.99
C LEU A 156 -13.96 21.66 -2.10
N GLU A 157 -14.93 21.23 -2.90
CA GLU A 157 -15.66 22.13 -3.83
C GLU A 157 -16.51 23.17 -3.05
N LYS A 158 -17.01 22.80 -1.87
CA LYS A 158 -17.80 23.69 -1.00
C LYS A 158 -16.93 24.67 -0.25
N LYS A 159 -15.74 24.25 0.15
CA LYS A 159 -14.77 25.05 0.90
C LYS A 159 -13.36 24.57 0.57
N ALA A 160 -12.57 25.40 -0.10
CA ALA A 160 -11.27 25.02 -0.65
C ALA A 160 -10.20 24.81 0.44
N ASP A 161 -9.45 23.71 0.31
CA ASP A 161 -8.16 23.47 0.96
C ASP A 161 -7.22 22.84 -0.07
N PRO A 162 -6.44 23.66 -0.81
CA PRO A 162 -5.56 23.17 -1.87
C PRO A 162 -4.52 22.15 -1.38
N GLY A 163 -4.05 22.28 -0.13
CA GLY A 163 -3.09 21.34 0.46
C GLY A 163 -3.68 19.93 0.62
N LEU A 164 -4.91 19.86 1.10
CA LEU A 164 -5.61 18.58 1.23
C LEU A 164 -6.03 18.03 -0.15
N ALA A 165 -6.47 18.90 -1.07
CA ALA A 165 -6.79 18.52 -2.45
C ALA A 165 -5.57 17.89 -3.16
N ALA A 166 -4.40 18.50 -3.04
CA ALA A 166 -3.15 17.94 -3.56
C ALA A 166 -2.87 16.54 -2.98
N GLY A 167 -3.13 16.35 -1.68
CA GLY A 167 -3.02 15.05 -1.02
C GLY A 167 -3.96 13.99 -1.64
N PHE A 168 -5.22 14.33 -1.89
CA PHE A 168 -6.18 13.43 -2.56
C PHE A 168 -5.76 13.10 -4.00
N TYR A 169 -5.37 14.09 -4.79
CA TYR A 169 -4.92 13.86 -6.17
C TYR A 169 -3.66 13.01 -6.23
N TYR A 170 -2.72 13.20 -5.30
CA TYR A 170 -1.55 12.34 -5.20
C TYR A 170 -1.91 10.87 -4.88
N ARG A 171 -2.94 10.62 -4.05
CA ARG A 171 -3.43 9.26 -3.78
C ARG A 171 -4.12 8.65 -4.99
N LEU A 172 -4.92 9.43 -5.72
CA LEU A 172 -5.55 8.99 -6.98
C LEU A 172 -4.49 8.67 -8.05
N TYR A 173 -3.42 9.48 -8.14
CA TYR A 173 -2.26 9.17 -8.96
C TYR A 173 -1.67 7.81 -8.60
N ALA A 174 -1.36 7.58 -7.32
CA ALA A 174 -0.72 6.34 -6.87
C ALA A 174 -1.56 5.09 -7.21
N VAL A 175 -2.87 5.12 -6.93
CA VAL A 175 -3.76 4.00 -7.28
C VAL A 175 -3.83 3.76 -8.79
N ASN A 176 -3.90 4.82 -9.60
CA ASN A 176 -3.95 4.66 -11.05
C ASN A 176 -2.60 4.23 -11.65
N SER A 177 -1.49 4.55 -10.97
CA SER A 177 -0.16 4.00 -11.30
C SER A 177 -0.11 2.49 -11.09
N ASP A 178 -0.63 2.00 -9.95
CA ASP A 178 -0.73 0.56 -9.66
C ASP A 178 -1.62 -0.17 -10.68
N TRP A 179 -2.63 0.50 -11.21
CA TRP A 179 -3.52 -0.02 -12.25
C TRP A 179 -3.00 0.17 -13.69
N ASN A 180 -1.82 0.74 -13.86
CA ASN A 180 -1.24 1.08 -15.19
C ASN A 180 -2.15 1.95 -16.06
N ASN A 181 -2.96 2.84 -15.46
CA ASN A 181 -3.87 3.74 -16.16
C ASN A 181 -3.17 5.05 -16.52
N GLU A 182 -2.39 5.04 -17.60
CA GLU A 182 -1.51 6.15 -18.01
C GLU A 182 -2.22 7.51 -18.10
N ALA A 183 -3.42 7.56 -18.70
CA ALA A 183 -4.16 8.81 -18.86
C ALA A 183 -4.51 9.46 -17.51
N LYS A 184 -4.99 8.65 -16.57
CA LYS A 184 -5.36 9.10 -15.21
C LYS A 184 -4.12 9.40 -14.36
N VAL A 185 -3.03 8.66 -14.54
CA VAL A 185 -1.74 8.92 -13.88
C VAL A 185 -1.28 10.34 -14.19
N ASN A 186 -1.23 10.71 -15.48
CA ASN A 186 -0.82 12.07 -15.91
C ASN A 186 -1.80 13.13 -15.37
N PHE A 187 -3.10 12.92 -15.52
CA PHE A 187 -4.12 13.85 -15.07
C PHE A 187 -4.02 14.14 -13.56
N TYR A 188 -3.97 13.11 -12.73
CA TYR A 188 -3.92 13.28 -11.28
C TYR A 188 -2.59 13.82 -10.78
N ALA A 189 -1.46 13.46 -11.39
CA ALA A 189 -0.16 14.03 -11.07
C ALA A 189 -0.13 15.55 -11.35
N ARG A 190 -0.66 16.01 -12.49
CA ARG A 190 -0.80 17.45 -12.79
C ARG A 190 -1.68 18.17 -11.76
N LYS A 191 -2.84 17.58 -11.41
CA LYS A 191 -3.74 18.15 -10.39
C LYS A 191 -3.07 18.23 -9.02
N ALA A 192 -2.26 17.25 -8.66
CA ALA A 192 -1.47 17.30 -7.43
C ALA A 192 -0.45 18.46 -7.44
N VAL A 193 0.26 18.66 -8.57
CA VAL A 193 1.20 19.78 -8.74
C VAL A 193 0.48 21.12 -8.62
N GLU A 194 -0.62 21.34 -9.36
CA GLU A 194 -1.39 22.59 -9.35
C GLU A 194 -1.82 22.97 -7.92
N ASN A 195 -2.40 22.03 -7.21
CA ASN A 195 -2.91 22.27 -5.84
C ASN A 195 -1.79 22.41 -4.81
N ALA A 196 -0.69 21.66 -4.92
CA ALA A 196 0.46 21.78 -4.04
C ALA A 196 1.17 23.14 -4.20
N LEU A 197 1.26 23.66 -5.42
CA LEU A 197 1.73 25.02 -5.73
C LEU A 197 0.85 26.07 -5.06
N GLN A 198 -0.46 26.00 -5.23
CA GLN A 198 -1.41 26.92 -4.63
C GLN A 198 -1.33 26.90 -3.10
N ALA A 199 -1.17 25.74 -2.51
CA ALA A 199 -1.00 25.56 -1.06
C ALA A 199 0.38 25.99 -0.54
N LYS A 200 1.36 26.27 -1.40
CA LYS A 200 2.78 26.45 -1.05
C LYS A 200 3.33 25.32 -0.20
N ASN A 201 2.80 24.10 -0.42
CA ASN A 201 3.27 22.87 0.24
C ASN A 201 4.41 22.26 -0.59
N TYR A 202 5.63 22.73 -0.34
CA TYR A 202 6.79 22.39 -1.17
C TYR A 202 7.22 20.92 -1.03
N ASP A 203 6.99 20.29 0.13
CA ASP A 203 7.27 18.87 0.30
C ASP A 203 6.35 17.99 -0.57
N LEU A 204 5.04 18.29 -0.54
CA LEU A 204 4.07 17.59 -1.37
C LEU A 204 4.26 17.93 -2.86
N LEU A 205 4.67 19.16 -3.19
CA LEU A 205 4.98 19.58 -4.55
C LEU A 205 6.18 18.81 -5.12
N SER A 206 7.22 18.59 -4.32
CA SER A 206 8.37 17.76 -4.69
C SER A 206 7.94 16.33 -5.05
N ASN A 207 7.10 15.73 -4.19
CA ASN A 207 6.52 14.41 -4.47
C ASN A 207 5.62 14.41 -5.72
N ALA A 208 4.85 15.47 -5.95
CA ALA A 208 3.99 15.60 -7.12
C ALA A 208 4.79 15.77 -8.42
N TYR A 209 5.92 16.49 -8.40
CA TYR A 209 6.84 16.52 -9.55
C TYR A 209 7.45 15.15 -9.84
N THR A 210 7.85 14.41 -8.81
CA THR A 210 8.31 13.03 -8.97
C THR A 210 7.20 12.13 -9.57
N ALA A 211 5.95 12.30 -9.12
CA ALA A 211 4.81 11.58 -9.70
C ALA A 211 4.60 11.91 -11.18
N LEU A 212 4.77 13.17 -11.55
CA LEU A 212 4.64 13.62 -12.93
C LEU A 212 5.82 13.14 -13.80
N SER A 213 7.03 13.05 -13.23
CA SER A 213 8.16 12.41 -13.92
C SER A 213 7.86 10.95 -14.24
N VAL A 214 7.34 10.18 -13.29
CA VAL A 214 6.95 8.78 -13.49
C VAL A 214 5.90 8.64 -14.60
N ALA A 215 4.92 9.57 -14.69
CA ALA A 215 3.95 9.57 -15.80
C ALA A 215 4.63 9.69 -17.18
N HIS A 216 5.69 10.50 -17.28
CA HIS A 216 6.49 10.63 -18.51
C HIS A 216 7.39 9.41 -18.75
N GLU A 217 7.89 8.76 -17.70
CA GLU A 217 8.64 7.52 -17.79
C GLU A 217 7.79 6.37 -18.37
N TYR A 218 6.53 6.23 -17.94
CA TYR A 218 5.59 5.28 -18.56
C TYR A 218 5.44 5.51 -20.05
N ASN A 219 5.21 6.76 -20.45
CA ASN A 219 5.07 7.13 -21.85
C ASN A 219 6.36 6.85 -22.65
N TYR A 220 7.53 7.12 -22.07
CA TYR A 220 8.81 6.80 -22.69
C TYR A 220 9.01 5.31 -22.87
N ASN A 221 8.74 4.51 -21.84
CA ASN A 221 8.93 3.06 -21.90
C ASN A 221 8.10 2.42 -23.01
N LYS A 222 6.93 2.98 -23.30
CA LYS A 222 6.00 2.51 -24.34
C LYS A 222 6.39 3.00 -25.73
N SER A 223 6.64 4.29 -25.87
CA SER A 223 6.84 4.95 -27.18
C SER A 223 8.30 5.06 -27.60
N LYS A 224 9.24 4.95 -26.66
CA LYS A 224 10.67 5.27 -26.80
C LYS A 224 10.91 6.69 -27.31
N ASN A 225 9.93 7.57 -27.19
CA ASN A 225 10.02 8.95 -27.62
C ASN A 225 10.92 9.75 -26.67
N LYS A 226 12.06 10.25 -27.18
CA LYS A 226 13.04 11.01 -26.41
C LYS A 226 12.45 12.22 -25.68
N ALA A 227 11.48 12.91 -26.25
CA ALA A 227 10.82 14.04 -25.59
C ALA A 227 10.12 13.65 -24.26
N GLN A 228 9.68 12.39 -24.14
CA GLN A 228 9.13 11.89 -22.88
C GLN A 228 10.23 11.65 -21.83
N LEU A 229 11.40 11.18 -22.26
CA LEU A 229 12.56 11.04 -21.38
C LEU A 229 13.08 12.41 -20.93
N ASP A 230 13.14 13.38 -21.84
CA ASP A 230 13.53 14.76 -21.49
C ASP A 230 12.54 15.37 -20.48
N SER A 231 11.24 15.12 -20.65
CA SER A 231 10.20 15.57 -19.70
C SER A 231 10.32 14.86 -18.35
N PHE A 232 10.66 13.56 -18.34
CA PHE A 232 10.92 12.81 -17.12
C PHE A 232 12.05 13.46 -16.30
N PHE A 233 13.20 13.74 -16.91
CA PHE A 233 14.31 14.43 -16.25
C PHE A 233 13.97 15.86 -15.85
N PHE A 234 13.21 16.59 -16.70
CA PHE A 234 12.77 17.94 -16.39
C PHE A 234 12.01 17.98 -15.04
N TYR A 235 11.06 17.09 -14.82
CA TYR A 235 10.29 17.10 -13.57
C TYR A 235 11.09 16.60 -12.36
N LEU A 236 12.00 15.64 -12.54
CA LEU A 236 12.95 15.27 -11.48
C LEU A 236 13.82 16.47 -11.07
N ASN A 237 14.37 17.19 -12.05
CA ASN A 237 15.17 18.40 -11.79
C ASN A 237 14.34 19.51 -11.15
N ARG A 238 13.05 19.64 -11.49
CA ARG A 238 12.14 20.59 -10.81
C ARG A 238 11.99 20.25 -9.34
N SER A 239 11.87 18.97 -8.99
CA SER A 239 11.86 18.52 -7.59
C SER A 239 13.16 18.83 -6.86
N GLU A 240 14.31 18.67 -7.50
CA GLU A 240 15.62 19.02 -6.97
C GLU A 240 15.77 20.53 -6.73
N ILE A 241 15.46 21.36 -7.74
CA ILE A 241 15.55 22.83 -7.67
C ILE A 241 14.66 23.35 -6.54
N LEU A 242 13.49 22.75 -6.33
CA LEU A 242 12.55 23.11 -5.28
C LEU A 242 13.18 23.03 -3.88
N TYR A 243 13.96 22.00 -3.59
CA TYR A 243 14.69 21.87 -2.32
C TYR A 243 15.73 22.99 -2.16
N ARG A 244 16.47 23.33 -3.22
CA ARG A 244 17.47 24.40 -3.20
C ARG A 244 16.84 25.77 -2.97
N GLN A 245 15.69 26.03 -3.60
CA GLN A 245 14.98 27.32 -3.51
C GLN A 245 14.20 27.49 -2.19
N HIS A 246 13.72 26.40 -1.62
CA HIS A 246 12.88 26.39 -0.41
C HIS A 246 13.48 25.50 0.66
N SER A 247 14.77 25.75 0.98
CA SER A 247 15.46 24.98 2.02
C SER A 247 14.71 25.07 3.35
N GLY A 248 14.55 23.93 4.00
CA GLY A 248 13.75 23.82 5.23
C GLY A 248 12.23 23.66 5.04
N ARG A 249 11.72 23.75 3.81
CA ARG A 249 10.30 23.49 3.48
C ARG A 249 10.06 22.19 2.72
N VAL A 250 11.13 21.54 2.28
CA VAL A 250 11.14 20.17 1.75
C VAL A 250 11.95 19.33 2.72
N SER A 251 11.42 18.18 3.14
CA SER A 251 12.12 17.31 4.10
C SER A 251 13.36 16.68 3.48
N ALA A 252 14.37 16.38 4.30
CA ALA A 252 15.56 15.67 3.86
C ALA A 252 15.22 14.30 3.28
N ASN A 253 14.22 13.62 3.83
CA ASN A 253 13.75 12.35 3.29
C ASN A 253 13.17 12.49 1.87
N THR A 254 12.31 13.49 1.65
CA THR A 254 11.74 13.76 0.32
C THR A 254 12.84 14.12 -0.68
N TYR A 255 13.79 14.98 -0.27
CA TYR A 255 14.90 15.34 -1.14
C TYR A 255 15.85 14.16 -1.39
N GLY A 256 16.14 13.37 -0.37
CA GLY A 256 16.94 12.14 -0.52
C GLY A 256 16.31 11.18 -1.53
N ILE A 257 14.99 10.97 -1.48
CA ILE A 257 14.26 10.16 -2.49
C ILE A 257 14.42 10.77 -3.89
N THR A 258 14.28 12.09 -4.03
CA THR A 258 14.48 12.78 -5.31
C THR A 258 15.88 12.53 -5.86
N CYS A 259 16.92 12.67 -5.05
CA CYS A 259 18.31 12.41 -5.44
C CYS A 259 18.51 10.95 -5.86
N ILE A 260 17.98 9.98 -5.12
CA ILE A 260 18.06 8.56 -5.49
C ILE A 260 17.32 8.29 -6.80
N ASN A 261 16.17 8.90 -7.03
CA ASN A 261 15.43 8.76 -8.28
C ASN A 261 16.23 9.33 -9.47
N ILE A 262 16.90 10.46 -9.29
CA ILE A 262 17.79 11.06 -10.32
C ILE A 262 18.98 10.13 -10.56
N ALA A 263 19.64 9.65 -9.51
CA ALA A 263 20.77 8.74 -9.63
C ALA A 263 20.40 7.45 -10.38
N ASN A 264 19.26 6.84 -10.03
CA ASN A 264 18.72 5.67 -10.71
C ASN A 264 18.34 5.96 -12.17
N ALA A 265 17.80 7.15 -12.46
CA ALA A 265 17.46 7.56 -13.82
C ALA A 265 18.70 7.63 -14.72
N TYR A 266 19.77 8.25 -14.25
CA TYR A 266 21.05 8.27 -14.97
C TYR A 266 21.64 6.87 -15.14
N TYR A 267 21.57 6.05 -14.10
CA TYR A 267 22.01 4.66 -14.16
C TYR A 267 21.26 3.82 -15.19
N LYS A 268 19.94 4.03 -15.29
CA LYS A 268 19.03 3.23 -16.11
C LYS A 268 19.00 3.63 -17.58
N TYR A 269 19.06 4.94 -17.86
CA TYR A 269 18.76 5.47 -19.20
C TYR A 269 19.99 5.91 -19.99
N PHE A 270 21.15 5.96 -19.37
CA PHE A 270 22.38 6.36 -20.05
C PHE A 270 23.39 5.21 -20.12
N PRO A 271 24.16 5.12 -21.23
CA PRO A 271 25.19 4.09 -21.35
C PRO A 271 26.30 4.29 -20.31
N GLN A 272 26.92 3.20 -19.91
CA GLN A 272 27.98 3.21 -18.89
C GLN A 272 29.22 4.01 -19.32
N THR A 273 29.42 4.19 -20.62
CA THR A 273 30.48 4.98 -21.22
C THR A 273 30.26 6.49 -21.09
N ASP A 274 29.03 6.91 -20.76
CA ASP A 274 28.72 8.32 -20.53
C ASP A 274 29.24 8.76 -19.15
N LYS A 275 30.42 9.36 -19.17
CA LYS A 275 31.09 9.87 -17.96
C LYS A 275 30.27 10.95 -17.23
N ASN A 276 29.53 11.77 -17.98
CA ASN A 276 28.72 12.83 -17.37
C ASN A 276 27.51 12.23 -16.62
N ALA A 277 26.76 11.35 -17.26
CA ALA A 277 25.64 10.65 -16.63
C ALA A 277 26.09 9.86 -15.40
N ARG A 278 27.24 9.19 -15.48
CA ARG A 278 27.87 8.50 -14.36
C ARG A 278 28.16 9.45 -13.19
N ASN A 279 28.81 10.59 -13.48
CA ASN A 279 29.13 11.57 -12.45
C ASN A 279 27.87 12.11 -11.80
N GLN A 280 26.84 12.40 -12.57
CA GLN A 280 25.53 12.83 -12.05
C GLN A 280 24.91 11.79 -11.14
N ALA A 281 24.94 10.51 -11.51
CA ALA A 281 24.42 9.44 -10.67
C ALA A 281 25.17 9.33 -9.33
N ILE A 282 26.50 9.33 -9.36
CA ILE A 282 27.35 9.26 -8.17
C ILE A 282 27.16 10.51 -7.29
N GLU A 283 27.10 11.69 -7.88
CA GLU A 283 26.89 12.95 -7.18
C GLU A 283 25.55 12.93 -6.42
N HIS A 284 24.45 12.58 -7.10
CA HIS A 284 23.14 12.57 -6.46
C HIS A 284 23.02 11.48 -5.39
N ALA A 285 23.64 10.30 -5.58
CA ALA A 285 23.72 9.30 -4.53
C ALA A 285 24.45 9.83 -3.29
N ASN A 286 25.59 10.53 -3.47
CA ASN A 286 26.33 11.13 -2.37
C ASN A 286 25.57 12.28 -1.70
N ILE A 287 24.84 13.10 -2.47
CA ILE A 287 23.98 14.15 -1.92
C ILE A 287 22.91 13.52 -1.02
N ALA A 288 22.25 12.45 -1.47
CA ALA A 288 21.27 11.73 -0.66
C ALA A 288 21.86 11.25 0.67
N LEU A 289 23.04 10.64 0.63
CA LEU A 289 23.74 10.19 1.85
C LEU A 289 24.06 11.35 2.80
N SER A 290 24.55 12.46 2.25
CA SER A 290 24.93 13.63 3.07
C SER A 290 23.73 14.30 3.76
N VAL A 291 22.63 14.44 3.02
CA VAL A 291 21.40 15.06 3.52
C VAL A 291 20.74 14.21 4.59
N LEU A 292 20.83 12.88 4.47
CA LEU A 292 20.20 11.94 5.39
C LEU A 292 21.08 11.54 6.58
N LYS A 293 22.36 11.91 6.59
CA LYS A 293 23.32 11.54 7.65
C LYS A 293 22.81 11.80 9.07
N ASN A 294 22.08 12.90 9.25
CA ASN A 294 21.52 13.33 10.53
C ASN A 294 19.98 13.20 10.56
N SER A 295 19.40 12.50 9.60
CA SER A 295 17.94 12.29 9.52
C SER A 295 17.55 11.02 10.26
N ASN A 296 16.50 11.10 11.04
CA ASN A 296 15.86 9.92 11.59
C ASN A 296 15.11 9.17 10.47
N ASN A 297 15.23 7.84 10.44
CA ASN A 297 14.48 6.99 9.50
C ASN A 297 14.76 7.26 8.00
N GLY A 298 16.02 7.54 7.65
CA GLY A 298 16.50 7.64 6.27
C GLY A 298 17.24 6.40 5.76
N GLN A 299 17.28 5.32 6.54
CA GLN A 299 18.14 4.15 6.34
C GLN A 299 17.92 3.47 4.97
N GLU A 300 16.67 3.28 4.56
CA GLU A 300 16.33 2.66 3.26
C GLU A 300 16.84 3.50 2.07
N ILE A 301 16.70 4.82 2.16
CA ILE A 301 17.16 5.72 1.11
C ILE A 301 18.68 5.73 1.05
N MET A 302 19.34 5.74 2.22
CA MET A 302 20.80 5.64 2.32
C MET A 302 21.31 4.30 1.77
N ALA A 303 20.67 3.18 2.11
CA ALA A 303 21.01 1.88 1.58
C ALA A 303 20.89 1.83 0.04
N SER A 304 19.83 2.45 -0.52
CA SER A 304 19.66 2.57 -1.96
C SER A 304 20.80 3.37 -2.62
N GLY A 305 21.21 4.50 -1.99
CA GLY A 305 22.33 5.30 -2.47
C GLY A 305 23.65 4.54 -2.43
N LEU A 306 23.91 3.85 -1.33
CA LEU A 306 25.10 2.99 -1.19
C LEU A 306 25.09 1.83 -2.19
N GLY A 307 23.90 1.28 -2.49
CA GLY A 307 23.73 0.26 -3.53
C GLY A 307 24.13 0.78 -4.92
N ILE A 308 23.73 2.00 -5.29
CA ILE A 308 24.15 2.63 -6.56
C ILE A 308 25.67 2.82 -6.58
N LEU A 309 26.25 3.32 -5.49
CA LEU A 309 27.70 3.55 -5.39
C LEU A 309 28.49 2.25 -5.42
N SER A 310 28.00 1.18 -4.78
CA SER A 310 28.65 -0.14 -4.83
C SER A 310 28.64 -0.72 -6.24
N GLU A 311 27.55 -0.51 -6.98
CA GLU A 311 27.45 -0.97 -8.36
C GLU A 311 28.44 -0.25 -9.29
N TYR A 312 28.66 1.05 -9.10
CA TYR A 312 29.70 1.76 -9.85
C TYR A 312 31.12 1.32 -9.43
N ALA A 313 31.37 1.11 -8.14
CA ALA A 313 32.65 0.58 -7.66
C ALA A 313 32.93 -0.82 -8.24
N ARG A 314 31.93 -1.67 -8.31
CA ARG A 314 32.02 -3.00 -8.95
C ARG A 314 32.41 -2.90 -10.43
N ARG A 315 31.77 -2.01 -11.17
CA ARG A 315 32.04 -1.78 -12.59
C ARG A 315 33.47 -1.26 -12.84
N ASP A 316 34.02 -0.52 -11.88
CA ASP A 316 35.40 -0.02 -11.93
C ASP A 316 36.45 -1.06 -11.52
N GLY A 317 36.01 -2.25 -11.08
CA GLY A 317 36.89 -3.22 -10.47
C GLY A 317 37.46 -2.79 -9.11
N ASN A 318 36.88 -1.75 -8.50
CA ASN A 318 37.31 -1.25 -7.18
C ASN A 318 36.66 -2.06 -6.07
N THR A 319 37.12 -3.26 -5.89
CA THR A 319 36.60 -4.23 -4.93
C THR A 319 36.63 -3.73 -3.48
N PRO A 320 37.67 -3.03 -2.97
CA PRO A 320 37.64 -2.51 -1.62
C PRO A 320 36.55 -1.46 -1.40
N GLN A 321 36.26 -0.65 -2.40
CA GLN A 321 35.25 0.37 -2.31
C GLN A 321 33.84 -0.22 -2.43
N GLU A 322 33.66 -1.23 -3.28
CA GLU A 322 32.42 -2.02 -3.37
C GLU A 322 32.07 -2.64 -2.01
N GLU A 323 33.03 -3.37 -1.40
CA GLU A 323 32.86 -3.97 -0.07
C GLU A 323 32.47 -2.93 0.98
N LYS A 324 33.16 -1.80 0.99
CA LYS A 324 32.89 -0.70 1.93
C LYS A 324 31.45 -0.22 1.81
N TYR A 325 30.95 0.04 0.61
CA TYR A 325 29.59 0.52 0.40
C TYR A 325 28.54 -0.52 0.79
N LEU A 326 28.74 -1.78 0.44
CA LEU A 326 27.83 -2.87 0.81
C LEU A 326 27.76 -3.06 2.33
N LEU A 327 28.90 -3.06 3.01
CA LEU A 327 28.94 -3.19 4.47
C LEU A 327 28.35 -1.96 5.17
N GLU A 328 28.54 -0.76 4.60
CA GLU A 328 27.94 0.45 5.14
C GLU A 328 26.42 0.43 4.98
N ALA A 329 25.89 -0.02 3.84
CA ALA A 329 24.46 -0.23 3.64
C ALA A 329 23.88 -1.21 4.67
N TYR A 330 24.56 -2.30 4.94
CA TYR A 330 24.17 -3.27 5.95
C TYR A 330 24.12 -2.66 7.36
N ARG A 331 25.19 -1.95 7.74
CA ARG A 331 25.25 -1.27 9.06
C ARG A 331 24.14 -0.23 9.22
N VAL A 332 23.91 0.59 8.19
CA VAL A 332 22.85 1.59 8.21
C VAL A 332 21.49 0.95 8.42
N MET A 333 21.19 -0.13 7.69
CA MET A 333 19.91 -0.84 7.83
C MET A 333 19.75 -1.49 9.21
N GLN A 334 20.83 -1.96 9.84
CA GLN A 334 20.79 -2.52 11.21
C GLN A 334 20.44 -1.49 12.29
N THR A 335 20.63 -0.18 12.04
CA THR A 335 20.25 0.86 12.98
C THR A 335 18.74 1.14 13.02
N ASP A 336 17.98 0.60 12.08
CA ASP A 336 16.55 0.79 12.04
C ASP A 336 15.85 -0.10 13.08
N LYS A 337 15.03 0.50 13.93
CA LYS A 337 14.24 -0.21 14.94
C LYS A 337 13.14 -1.08 14.34
N GLN A 338 12.68 -0.72 13.15
CA GLN A 338 11.65 -1.44 12.40
C GLN A 338 12.10 -1.58 10.93
N PRO A 339 13.09 -2.45 10.67
CA PRO A 339 13.69 -2.52 9.35
C PRO A 339 12.68 -3.03 8.32
N TYR A 340 12.73 -2.44 7.14
CA TYR A 340 12.03 -2.96 5.97
C TYR A 340 12.80 -4.17 5.44
N TYR A 341 12.35 -5.36 5.78
CA TYR A 341 13.09 -6.60 5.50
C TYR A 341 13.37 -6.84 4.02
N TYR A 342 12.52 -6.36 3.12
CA TYR A 342 12.79 -6.43 1.69
C TYR A 342 14.12 -5.72 1.31
N THR A 343 14.36 -4.53 1.83
CA THR A 343 15.63 -3.80 1.61
C THR A 343 16.80 -4.51 2.30
N MET A 344 16.58 -5.05 3.51
CA MET A 344 17.60 -5.85 4.21
C MET A 344 18.01 -7.07 3.39
N ILE A 345 17.06 -7.81 2.85
CA ILE A 345 17.32 -8.98 1.99
C ILE A 345 18.17 -8.58 0.78
N ASN A 346 17.82 -7.50 0.10
CA ASN A 346 18.59 -7.03 -1.05
C ASN A 346 20.04 -6.68 -0.69
N VAL A 347 20.25 -6.01 0.43
CA VAL A 347 21.59 -5.62 0.92
C VAL A 347 22.43 -6.86 1.26
N VAL A 348 21.87 -7.81 2.02
CA VAL A 348 22.63 -9.03 2.40
C VAL A 348 22.82 -9.97 1.22
N THR A 349 21.92 -9.97 0.23
CA THR A 349 22.11 -10.70 -1.03
C THR A 349 23.32 -10.14 -1.78
N GLY A 350 23.40 -8.82 -1.91
CA GLY A 350 24.58 -8.18 -2.53
C GLY A 350 25.89 -8.52 -1.83
N LEU A 351 25.88 -8.60 -0.49
CA LEU A 351 27.06 -9.01 0.29
C LEU A 351 27.40 -10.49 0.10
N SER A 352 26.41 -11.37 0.09
CA SER A 352 26.61 -12.79 -0.15
C SER A 352 27.25 -13.03 -1.51
N GLU A 353 26.71 -12.42 -2.57
CA GLU A 353 27.24 -12.50 -3.92
C GLU A 353 28.65 -11.94 -4.05
N PHE A 354 28.90 -10.80 -3.38
CA PHE A 354 30.22 -10.18 -3.37
C PHE A 354 31.28 -11.12 -2.79
N TYR A 355 31.02 -11.75 -1.64
CA TYR A 355 31.97 -12.65 -1.00
C TYR A 355 32.09 -14.01 -1.72
N GLU A 356 31.00 -14.49 -2.31
CA GLU A 356 31.04 -15.70 -3.15
C GLU A 356 31.97 -15.53 -4.35
N LYS A 357 31.85 -14.42 -5.08
CA LYS A 357 32.74 -14.10 -6.23
C LYS A 357 34.22 -14.01 -5.85
N ARG A 358 34.47 -13.67 -4.59
CA ARG A 358 35.85 -13.61 -4.05
C ARG A 358 36.38 -14.96 -3.54
N GLY A 359 35.52 -15.99 -3.51
CA GLY A 359 35.88 -17.27 -2.91
C GLY A 359 35.90 -17.26 -1.38
N GLU A 360 35.42 -16.19 -0.74
CA GLU A 360 35.30 -16.05 0.71
C GLU A 360 34.00 -16.75 1.19
N LEU A 361 33.91 -18.06 0.92
CA LEU A 361 32.68 -18.84 1.07
C LEU A 361 32.12 -18.83 2.49
N GLY A 362 32.98 -18.72 3.52
CA GLY A 362 32.52 -18.60 4.91
C GLY A 362 31.66 -17.35 5.13
N LYS A 363 32.13 -16.18 4.69
CA LYS A 363 31.37 -14.94 4.80
C LYS A 363 30.11 -14.96 3.91
N ALA A 364 30.23 -15.48 2.68
CA ALA A 364 29.10 -15.64 1.79
C ALA A 364 27.99 -16.48 2.44
N LEU A 365 28.35 -17.60 3.07
CA LEU A 365 27.42 -18.47 3.79
C LEU A 365 26.76 -17.77 4.99
N ASP A 366 27.49 -16.95 5.72
CA ASP A 366 26.93 -16.21 6.85
C ASP A 366 25.87 -15.19 6.38
N PHE A 367 26.13 -14.47 5.27
CA PHE A 367 25.12 -13.59 4.67
C PHE A 367 23.96 -14.38 4.06
N GLN A 368 24.20 -15.57 3.52
CA GLN A 368 23.14 -16.47 3.04
C GLN A 368 22.20 -16.93 4.18
N LYS A 369 22.74 -17.19 5.37
CA LYS A 369 21.93 -17.45 6.57
C LYS A 369 21.08 -16.23 6.93
N ASN A 370 21.65 -15.02 6.85
CA ASN A 370 20.92 -13.78 7.09
C ASN A 370 19.78 -13.57 6.06
N ILE A 371 19.99 -13.91 4.78
CA ILE A 371 18.92 -13.89 3.77
C ILE A 371 17.76 -14.78 4.21
N THR A 372 18.06 -16.00 4.62
CA THR A 372 17.04 -16.96 5.11
C THR A 372 16.29 -16.41 6.33
N GLU A 373 17.01 -15.89 7.30
CA GLU A 373 16.43 -15.31 8.52
C GLU A 373 15.52 -14.11 8.19
N TYR A 374 15.97 -13.19 7.33
CA TYR A 374 15.18 -12.02 6.98
C TYR A 374 13.99 -12.36 6.07
N ASN A 375 14.09 -13.37 5.23
CA ASN A 375 12.95 -13.90 4.49
C ASN A 375 11.87 -14.44 5.43
N ILE A 376 12.26 -15.21 6.45
CA ILE A 376 11.33 -15.70 7.49
C ILE A 376 10.68 -14.52 8.24
N LYS A 377 11.48 -13.53 8.64
CA LYS A 377 10.96 -12.34 9.34
C LYS A 377 10.01 -11.54 8.47
N ASN A 378 10.35 -11.32 7.20
CA ASN A 378 9.50 -10.63 6.24
C ASN A 378 8.17 -11.38 6.05
N PHE A 379 8.26 -12.69 5.83
CA PHE A 379 7.07 -13.53 5.68
C PHE A 379 6.16 -13.46 6.92
N ASN A 380 6.72 -13.60 8.11
CA ASN A 380 5.95 -13.52 9.36
C ASN A 380 5.31 -12.13 9.54
N GLN A 381 6.04 -11.06 9.23
CA GLN A 381 5.52 -9.69 9.29
C GLN A 381 4.37 -9.48 8.30
N GLU A 382 4.53 -9.95 7.06
CA GLU A 382 3.50 -9.88 6.04
C GLU A 382 2.27 -10.72 6.41
N GLN A 383 2.45 -11.93 6.92
CA GLN A 383 1.37 -12.79 7.39
C GLN A 383 0.59 -12.14 8.54
N ALA A 384 1.28 -11.60 9.55
CA ALA A 384 0.64 -10.90 10.65
C ALA A 384 -0.17 -9.68 10.16
N LEU A 385 0.41 -8.89 9.26
CA LEU A 385 -0.26 -7.74 8.67
C LEU A 385 -1.48 -8.17 7.83
N ASN A 386 -1.37 -9.22 7.04
CA ASN A 386 -2.45 -9.72 6.22
C ASN A 386 -3.60 -10.31 7.04
N THR A 387 -3.28 -11.02 8.12
CA THR A 387 -4.30 -11.49 9.08
C THR A 387 -5.07 -10.32 9.67
N GLN A 388 -4.38 -9.28 10.14
CA GLN A 388 -5.04 -8.06 10.65
C GLN A 388 -5.87 -7.34 9.58
N LYS A 389 -5.39 -7.29 8.33
CA LYS A 389 -6.16 -6.72 7.21
C LYS A 389 -7.47 -7.47 6.99
N LEU A 390 -7.40 -8.80 6.91
CA LEU A 390 -8.58 -9.64 6.71
C LEU A 390 -9.57 -9.50 7.86
N GLU A 391 -9.11 -9.48 9.11
CA GLU A 391 -9.94 -9.28 10.29
C GLU A 391 -10.67 -7.92 10.24
N ILE A 392 -9.95 -6.83 9.94
CA ILE A 392 -10.54 -5.49 9.85
C ILE A 392 -11.49 -5.39 8.65
N GLN A 393 -11.17 -6.02 7.52
CA GLN A 393 -12.07 -6.09 6.37
C GLN A 393 -13.38 -6.79 6.75
N TYR A 394 -13.28 -7.98 7.33
CA TYR A 394 -14.43 -8.74 7.79
C TYR A 394 -15.30 -7.95 8.79
N GLU A 395 -14.69 -7.37 9.83
CA GLU A 395 -15.42 -6.53 10.79
C GLU A 395 -16.08 -5.31 10.15
N THR A 396 -15.38 -4.69 9.19
CA THR A 396 -15.90 -3.50 8.50
C THR A 396 -17.11 -3.86 7.66
N GLU A 397 -17.06 -4.97 6.95
CA GLU A 397 -18.16 -5.43 6.12
C GLU A 397 -19.35 -5.93 6.94
N LYS A 398 -19.08 -6.66 8.03
CA LYS A 398 -20.10 -7.04 9.00
C LYS A 398 -20.84 -5.82 9.54
N LYS A 399 -20.11 -4.78 9.99
CA LYS A 399 -20.73 -3.53 10.46
C LYS A 399 -21.51 -2.78 9.37
N ASN A 400 -21.00 -2.78 8.14
CA ASN A 400 -21.71 -2.16 7.01
C ASN A 400 -23.01 -2.91 6.72
N SER A 401 -22.99 -4.23 6.74
CA SER A 401 -24.15 -5.08 6.56
C SER A 401 -25.18 -4.87 7.70
N GLU A 402 -24.73 -4.86 8.95
CA GLU A 402 -25.59 -4.57 10.12
C GLU A 402 -26.20 -3.17 10.03
N MET A 403 -25.41 -2.16 9.64
CA MET A 403 -25.90 -0.79 9.49
C MET A 403 -26.90 -0.67 8.34
N GLN A 404 -26.70 -1.41 7.26
CA GLN A 404 -27.63 -1.46 6.14
C GLN A 404 -28.94 -2.13 6.57
N ALA A 405 -28.87 -3.26 7.25
CA ALA A 405 -30.03 -3.94 7.82
C ALA A 405 -30.81 -3.06 8.81
N LEU A 406 -30.10 -2.30 9.66
CA LEU A 406 -30.73 -1.33 10.57
C LEU A 406 -31.42 -0.19 9.84
N LYS A 407 -30.80 0.38 8.80
CA LYS A 407 -31.41 1.43 7.97
C LYS A 407 -32.67 0.93 7.25
N GLU A 408 -32.63 -0.31 6.77
CA GLU A 408 -33.76 -0.94 6.11
C GLU A 408 -34.88 -1.23 7.11
N LYS A 409 -34.52 -1.71 8.30
CA LYS A 409 -35.49 -1.88 9.42
C LYS A 409 -36.10 -0.56 9.86
N GLU A 410 -35.31 0.51 9.88
CA GLU A 410 -35.83 1.86 10.20
C GLU A 410 -36.75 2.38 9.10
N LYS A 411 -36.39 2.19 7.81
CA LYS A 411 -37.28 2.50 6.68
C LYS A 411 -38.58 1.71 6.77
N SER A 412 -38.52 0.43 7.06
CA SER A 412 -39.68 -0.43 7.24
C SER A 412 -40.54 0.04 8.42
N ARG A 413 -39.92 0.37 9.56
CA ARG A 413 -40.63 0.93 10.73
C ARG A 413 -41.27 2.27 10.41
N ARG A 414 -40.61 3.18 9.70
CA ARG A 414 -41.21 4.45 9.27
C ARG A 414 -42.41 4.21 8.35
N LEU A 415 -42.28 3.28 7.41
CA LEU A 415 -43.37 2.89 6.52
C LEU A 415 -44.54 2.29 7.30
N GLN A 416 -44.26 1.41 8.26
CA GLN A 416 -45.25 0.84 9.17
C GLN A 416 -45.94 1.94 10.00
N ASN A 417 -45.16 2.90 10.52
CA ASN A 417 -45.75 4.04 11.30
C ASN A 417 -46.60 4.94 10.41
N TYR A 418 -46.21 5.18 9.15
CA TYR A 418 -47.08 5.88 8.19
C TYR A 418 -48.36 5.08 7.89
N LEU A 419 -48.22 3.75 7.73
CA LEU A 419 -49.36 2.84 7.54
C LEU A 419 -50.29 2.85 8.76
N TYR A 420 -49.73 2.75 9.98
CA TYR A 420 -50.53 2.85 11.20
C TYR A 420 -51.18 4.25 11.35
N GLY A 421 -50.46 5.31 10.99
CA GLY A 421 -51.00 6.67 10.94
C GLY A 421 -52.15 6.80 9.92
N CYS A 422 -51.97 6.24 8.73
CA CYS A 422 -53.02 6.20 7.71
C CYS A 422 -54.21 5.35 8.16
N ILE A 423 -53.96 4.21 8.82
CA ILE A 423 -55.02 3.36 9.40
C ILE A 423 -55.79 4.08 10.52
N ALA A 424 -55.03 4.78 11.39
CA ALA A 424 -55.66 5.57 12.46
C ALA A 424 -56.53 6.72 11.91
N ILE A 425 -55.99 7.45 10.91
CA ILE A 425 -56.74 8.52 10.21
C ILE A 425 -57.96 7.94 9.48
N ALA A 426 -57.77 6.80 8.78
CA ALA A 426 -58.86 6.11 8.09
C ALA A 426 -59.90 5.59 9.08
N SER A 427 -59.48 5.08 10.26
CA SER A 427 -60.37 4.66 11.34
C SER A 427 -61.18 5.82 11.92
N VAL A 428 -60.51 6.97 12.15
CA VAL A 428 -61.21 8.19 12.65
C VAL A 428 -62.20 8.73 11.61
N LEU A 429 -61.77 8.77 10.32
CA LEU A 429 -62.67 9.14 9.22
C LEU A 429 -63.80 8.12 9.05
N GLY A 430 -63.52 6.84 9.25
CA GLY A 430 -64.52 5.77 9.23
C GLY A 430 -65.57 5.91 10.37
N LEU A 431 -65.08 6.24 11.58
CA LEU A 431 -66.00 6.54 12.73
C LEU A 431 -66.81 7.79 12.48
N LEU A 432 -66.23 8.87 11.97
CA LEU A 432 -66.97 10.08 11.58
C LEU A 432 -67.93 9.79 10.44
N PHE A 433 -67.61 8.94 9.54
CA PHE A 433 -68.45 8.51 8.42
C PHE A 433 -69.53 7.56 8.89
N MET A 434 -69.24 6.62 9.82
CA MET A 434 -70.25 5.78 10.48
C MET A 434 -71.22 6.60 11.26
N PHE A 435 -70.80 7.62 11.99
CA PHE A 435 -71.69 8.54 12.71
C PHE A 435 -72.60 9.32 11.75
N ARG A 436 -72.03 9.71 10.58
CA ARG A 436 -72.81 10.40 9.53
C ARG A 436 -73.62 9.41 8.70
N SER A 437 -73.20 8.16 8.57
CA SER A 437 -73.87 7.11 7.78
C SER A 437 -74.92 6.29 8.52
N TYR A 438 -75.10 6.52 9.84
CA TYR A 438 -76.28 6.03 10.54
C TYR A 438 -77.54 6.48 9.81
N HIS A 439 -77.49 7.59 9.06
CA HIS A 439 -78.49 8.07 8.13
C HIS A 439 -78.45 7.54 6.70
N PHE A 440 -77.34 6.77 6.32
CA PHE A 440 -77.19 6.28 4.97
C PHE A 440 -76.81 4.78 4.91
N LYS A 441 -77.46 3.98 5.72
CA LYS A 441 -77.11 2.58 6.00
C LYS A 441 -77.03 1.59 4.82
N LEU A 442 -77.52 1.95 3.66
CA LEU A 442 -77.60 0.99 2.53
C LEU A 442 -76.50 1.12 1.45
N ARG A 443 -75.71 2.19 1.38
CA ARG A 443 -74.71 2.34 0.35
C ARG A 443 -73.27 1.96 0.79
N TYR A 444 -73.04 1.74 2.05
CA TYR A 444 -71.71 1.65 2.60
C TYR A 444 -71.18 0.21 2.76
N SER A 445 -72.05 -0.80 2.77
CA SER A 445 -71.57 -2.20 2.92
C SER A 445 -70.73 -2.70 1.74
N MET A 446 -71.02 -2.25 0.53
CA MET A 446 -70.25 -2.67 -0.65
C MET A 446 -68.87 -2.00 -0.80
N GLN A 447 -68.61 -0.83 -0.21
CA GLN A 447 -67.30 -0.20 -0.25
C GLN A 447 -66.31 -0.75 0.80
N ARG A 448 -66.81 -1.26 1.91
CA ARG A 448 -66.00 -1.82 3.01
C ARG A 448 -65.30 -3.13 2.61
N GLU A 449 -65.98 -3.92 1.80
CA GLU A 449 -65.41 -5.22 1.32
C GLU A 449 -64.21 -5.02 0.39
N LYS A 450 -64.25 -3.96 -0.40
CA LYS A 450 -63.18 -3.64 -1.36
C LYS A 450 -61.92 -3.08 -0.69
N GLN A 451 -62.08 -2.40 0.45
CA GLN A 451 -60.96 -1.84 1.22
C GLN A 451 -60.17 -2.90 1.98
N LEU A 452 -60.83 -3.90 2.52
CA LEU A 452 -60.22 -5.03 3.20
C LEU A 452 -59.40 -5.95 2.24
N GLN A 453 -59.83 -6.05 0.98
CA GLN A 453 -59.09 -6.80 -0.03
C GLN A 453 -57.79 -6.11 -0.41
N LEU A 454 -57.72 -4.79 -0.44
CA LEU A 454 -56.52 -4.03 -0.73
C LEU A 454 -55.46 -4.11 0.40
N GLU A 455 -55.88 -4.05 1.67
CA GLU A 455 -55.01 -4.20 2.84
C GLU A 455 -54.36 -5.59 2.89
N ASN A 456 -55.10 -6.64 2.51
CA ASN A 456 -54.55 -7.99 2.43
C ASN A 456 -53.50 -8.14 1.30
N GLN A 457 -53.72 -7.47 0.17
CA GLN A 457 -52.74 -7.50 -0.92
C GLN A 457 -51.45 -6.73 -0.59
N GLU A 458 -51.51 -5.60 0.10
CA GLU A 458 -50.33 -4.85 0.56
C GLU A 458 -49.54 -5.63 1.62
N SER A 459 -50.22 -6.31 2.54
CA SER A 459 -49.57 -7.14 3.56
C SER A 459 -48.83 -8.35 2.93
N GLU A 460 -49.39 -8.98 1.90
CA GLU A 460 -48.72 -10.06 1.17
C GLU A 460 -47.47 -9.57 0.40
N LEU A 461 -47.52 -8.35 -0.10
CA LEU A 461 -46.39 -7.76 -0.83
C LEU A 461 -45.19 -7.43 0.09
N GLN A 462 -45.48 -6.94 1.31
CA GLN A 462 -44.47 -6.63 2.33
C GLN A 462 -43.74 -7.90 2.80
N VAL A 463 -44.44 -8.99 3.04
CA VAL A 463 -43.86 -10.28 3.44
C VAL A 463 -42.98 -10.88 2.33
N LYS A 464 -43.27 -10.62 1.06
CA LYS A 464 -42.41 -11.03 -0.05
C LYS A 464 -41.10 -10.25 -0.11
N LEU A 465 -41.16 -8.95 0.08
CA LEU A 465 -39.97 -8.07 0.09
C LEU A 465 -38.97 -8.46 1.20
N GLU A 466 -39.44 -8.70 2.42
CA GLU A 466 -38.56 -9.13 3.54
C GLU A 466 -37.87 -10.47 3.28
N LYS A 467 -38.55 -11.42 2.60
CA LYS A 467 -37.95 -12.72 2.28
C LYS A 467 -36.85 -12.62 1.19
N GLU A 468 -37.04 -11.77 0.18
CA GLU A 468 -36.02 -11.55 -0.85
C GLU A 468 -34.77 -10.85 -0.28
N GLU A 469 -34.96 -9.94 0.66
CA GLU A 469 -33.88 -9.20 1.29
C GLU A 469 -32.98 -10.09 2.18
N GLN A 470 -33.59 -11.00 2.95
CA GLN A 470 -32.86 -11.99 3.73
C GLN A 470 -32.06 -12.97 2.85
N ALA A 471 -32.62 -13.34 1.68
CA ALA A 471 -31.91 -14.21 0.75
C ALA A 471 -30.68 -13.53 0.14
N ARG A 472 -30.76 -12.24 -0.16
CA ARG A 472 -29.66 -11.43 -0.69
C ARG A 472 -28.50 -11.30 0.30
N LEU A 473 -28.79 -11.02 1.55
CA LEU A 473 -27.78 -10.88 2.62
C LEU A 473 -26.97 -12.19 2.83
N ARG A 474 -27.63 -13.36 2.74
CA ARG A 474 -26.93 -14.65 2.85
C ARG A 474 -26.01 -14.94 1.67
N ALA A 475 -26.42 -14.55 0.45
CA ALA A 475 -25.59 -14.72 -0.73
C ALA A 475 -24.34 -13.83 -0.68
N GLU A 476 -24.44 -12.62 -0.15
CA GLU A 476 -23.35 -11.66 -0.01
C GLU A 476 -22.29 -12.14 1.00
N GLN A 477 -22.70 -12.72 2.12
CA GLN A 477 -21.78 -13.33 3.09
C GLN A 477 -20.97 -14.50 2.50
N GLN A 478 -21.61 -15.39 1.73
CA GLN A 478 -20.91 -16.51 1.09
C GLN A 478 -19.90 -16.07 0.03
N LEU A 479 -20.20 -15.01 -0.69
CA LEU A 479 -19.28 -14.44 -1.68
C LEU A 479 -18.00 -13.90 -1.00
N LEU A 480 -18.15 -13.24 0.13
CA LEU A 480 -17.05 -12.64 0.87
C LEU A 480 -16.05 -13.67 1.42
N GLU A 481 -16.55 -14.75 2.00
CA GLU A 481 -15.70 -15.86 2.48
C GLU A 481 -14.89 -16.50 1.34
N THR A 482 -15.52 -16.64 0.16
CA THR A 482 -14.83 -17.20 -1.02
C THR A 482 -13.72 -16.27 -1.53
N GLN A 483 -13.95 -14.95 -1.52
CA GLN A 483 -12.95 -13.96 -1.93
C GLN A 483 -11.74 -13.93 -0.98
N GLN A 484 -11.96 -14.05 0.31
CA GLN A 484 -10.88 -14.11 1.30
C GLN A 484 -9.95 -15.31 1.09
N GLN A 485 -10.52 -16.49 0.82
CA GLN A 485 -9.73 -17.69 0.53
C GLN A 485 -8.94 -17.57 -0.78
N GLN A 486 -9.54 -16.99 -1.82
CA GLN A 486 -8.86 -16.78 -3.10
C GLN A 486 -7.65 -15.85 -2.96
N LEU A 487 -7.81 -14.73 -2.25
CA LEU A 487 -6.73 -13.76 -2.05
C LEU A 487 -5.53 -14.36 -1.30
N LYS A 488 -5.80 -15.22 -0.33
CA LYS A 488 -4.74 -15.90 0.45
C LYS A 488 -3.91 -16.86 -0.41
N LEU A 489 -4.56 -17.63 -1.30
CA LEU A 489 -3.87 -18.53 -2.22
C LEU A 489 -3.08 -17.79 -3.30
N GLU A 490 -3.64 -16.70 -3.83
CA GLU A 490 -2.97 -15.87 -4.84
C GLU A 490 -1.72 -15.18 -4.29
N MET A 491 -1.76 -14.69 -3.06
CA MET A 491 -0.58 -14.14 -2.39
C MET A 491 0.54 -15.19 -2.24
N MET A 492 0.20 -16.41 -1.83
CA MET A 492 1.19 -17.49 -1.69
C MET A 492 1.83 -17.85 -3.05
N ALA A 493 1.01 -17.93 -4.09
CA ALA A 493 1.48 -18.23 -5.44
C ALA A 493 2.41 -17.12 -5.98
N ASN A 494 2.05 -15.87 -5.76
CA ASN A 494 2.85 -14.71 -6.19
C ASN A 494 4.19 -14.62 -5.45
N THR A 495 4.22 -14.93 -4.17
CA THR A 495 5.46 -14.96 -3.37
C THR A 495 6.43 -16.01 -3.89
N LEU A 496 5.96 -17.24 -4.13
CA LEU A 496 6.77 -18.32 -4.70
C LEU A 496 7.31 -17.97 -6.09
N GLN A 497 6.49 -17.35 -6.93
CA GLN A 497 6.89 -16.96 -8.27
C GLN A 497 7.93 -15.85 -8.29
N LEU A 498 7.86 -14.92 -7.35
CA LEU A 498 8.82 -13.82 -7.19
C LEU A 498 10.18 -14.33 -6.70
N GLU A 499 10.20 -15.20 -5.70
CA GLU A 499 11.42 -15.85 -5.20
C GLU A 499 12.13 -16.66 -6.29
N HIS A 500 11.34 -17.43 -7.07
CA HIS A 500 11.88 -18.21 -8.18
C HIS A 500 12.47 -17.35 -9.29
N LYS A 501 11.76 -16.27 -9.70
CA LYS A 501 12.27 -15.34 -10.72
C LYS A 501 13.57 -14.66 -10.30
N ASN A 502 13.67 -14.28 -9.04
CA ASN A 502 14.87 -13.61 -8.52
C ASN A 502 16.08 -14.56 -8.51
N ARG A 503 15.92 -15.83 -8.11
CA ARG A 503 16.99 -16.85 -8.19
C ARG A 503 17.41 -17.09 -9.63
N MET A 504 16.46 -17.28 -10.54
CA MET A 504 16.74 -17.57 -11.95
C MET A 504 17.51 -16.43 -12.65
N LEU A 505 17.13 -15.18 -12.36
CA LEU A 505 17.84 -14.01 -12.90
C LEU A 505 19.26 -13.90 -12.36
N HIS A 506 19.50 -14.35 -11.13
CA HIS A 506 20.80 -14.36 -10.49
C HIS A 506 21.74 -15.38 -11.16
N ASP A 507 21.31 -16.62 -11.30
CA ASP A 507 22.09 -17.71 -11.91
C ASP A 507 22.41 -17.48 -13.39
N ILE A 508 21.48 -16.88 -14.13
CA ILE A 508 21.68 -16.50 -15.54
C ILE A 508 22.72 -15.38 -15.65
N LYS A 509 22.70 -14.41 -14.74
CA LYS A 509 23.64 -13.28 -14.73
C LYS A 509 25.06 -13.73 -14.44
N ASP A 510 25.25 -14.61 -13.46
CA ASP A 510 26.55 -15.07 -13.03
C ASP A 510 27.25 -15.94 -14.12
N LYS A 511 26.47 -16.74 -14.83
CA LYS A 511 26.97 -17.62 -15.90
C LYS A 511 27.15 -16.93 -17.27
N LEU A 512 26.54 -15.77 -17.49
CA LEU A 512 26.78 -14.93 -18.68
C LEU A 512 28.10 -14.12 -18.59
N THR A 513 28.63 -13.94 -17.38
CA THR A 513 29.88 -13.20 -17.15
C THR A 513 31.16 -14.05 -17.31
N GLU A 514 31.05 -15.38 -17.31
CA GLU A 514 32.22 -16.30 -17.42
C GLU A 514 32.63 -16.68 -18.84
N GLY A 515 31.94 -16.21 -19.88
CA GLY A 515 32.41 -16.29 -21.28
C GLY A 515 32.42 -17.67 -21.93
N ASP A 516 31.90 -18.71 -21.30
CA ASP A 516 31.77 -20.06 -21.86
C ASP A 516 30.42 -20.26 -22.58
N PRO A 517 30.34 -21.03 -23.65
CA PRO A 517 29.09 -21.31 -24.34
C PRO A 517 28.19 -22.12 -23.45
N VAL A 518 27.31 -21.41 -22.79
CA VAL A 518 26.40 -21.96 -21.77
C VAL A 518 25.34 -22.84 -22.42
N ASN A 519 25.42 -24.13 -22.17
CA ASN A 519 24.36 -25.05 -22.51
C ASN A 519 23.18 -24.85 -21.55
N MET A 520 22.25 -24.01 -21.96
CA MET A 520 21.04 -23.63 -21.20
C MET A 520 20.27 -24.85 -20.69
N GLN A 521 20.32 -25.97 -21.40
CA GLN A 521 19.68 -27.23 -20.97
C GLN A 521 20.37 -27.88 -19.75
N ARG A 522 21.67 -27.64 -19.55
CA ARG A 522 22.41 -28.19 -18.41
C ARG A 522 22.13 -27.40 -17.13
N ILE A 523 22.01 -26.08 -17.23
CA ILE A 523 21.64 -25.21 -16.12
C ILE A 523 20.24 -25.55 -15.62
N LEU A 524 19.29 -25.71 -16.54
CA LEU A 524 17.92 -26.10 -16.19
C LEU A 524 17.85 -27.51 -15.56
N LYS A 525 18.80 -28.39 -15.88
CA LYS A 525 18.84 -29.77 -15.36
C LYS A 525 19.51 -29.86 -13.99
N GLU A 526 20.48 -29.01 -13.69
CA GLU A 526 21.13 -28.92 -12.38
C GLU A 526 20.21 -28.30 -11.34
N GLU A 527 19.39 -27.31 -11.70
CA GLU A 527 18.40 -26.69 -10.81
C GLU A 527 17.21 -27.60 -10.48
N MET A 528 16.87 -28.54 -11.35
CA MET A 528 15.87 -29.58 -11.05
C MET A 528 16.22 -30.49 -9.86
N LEU A 529 17.48 -30.43 -9.38
CA LEU A 529 17.99 -31.22 -8.25
C LEU A 529 18.00 -30.45 -6.91
N LEU A 530 17.75 -29.14 -6.92
CA LEU A 530 17.68 -28.33 -5.70
C LEU A 530 16.24 -28.29 -5.16
N ASP A 531 16.01 -29.10 -4.15
CA ASP A 531 14.69 -29.38 -3.54
C ASP A 531 14.11 -28.22 -2.68
N ASN A 532 14.82 -27.08 -2.60
CA ASN A 532 14.47 -25.97 -1.70
C ASN A 532 13.13 -25.31 -2.00
N ASP A 533 12.73 -25.21 -3.28
CA ASP A 533 11.48 -24.55 -3.66
C ASP A 533 10.24 -25.37 -3.25
N PHE A 534 10.41 -26.70 -3.16
CA PHE A 534 9.32 -27.55 -2.72
C PHE A 534 9.14 -27.52 -1.19
N GLU A 535 10.23 -27.43 -0.43
CA GLU A 535 10.14 -27.25 1.04
C GLU A 535 9.41 -25.96 1.40
N HIS A 536 9.71 -24.84 0.70
CA HIS A 536 9.02 -23.58 0.91
C HIS A 536 7.52 -23.63 0.52
N ALA A 537 7.20 -24.21 -0.61
CA ALA A 537 5.80 -24.40 -1.03
C ALA A 537 5.05 -25.34 -0.07
N THR A 538 5.71 -26.37 0.40
CA THR A 538 5.15 -27.34 1.38
C THR A 538 4.89 -26.66 2.71
N LEU A 539 5.84 -25.88 3.24
CA LEU A 539 5.70 -25.14 4.50
C LEU A 539 4.56 -24.10 4.41
N GLN A 540 4.46 -23.39 3.32
CA GLN A 540 3.38 -22.40 3.13
C GLN A 540 2.00 -23.06 3.07
N ILE A 541 1.87 -24.17 2.35
CA ILE A 541 0.60 -24.91 2.27
C ILE A 541 0.27 -25.57 3.62
N GLN A 542 1.24 -26.17 4.31
CA GLN A 542 1.05 -26.74 5.63
C GLN A 542 0.66 -25.71 6.68
N HIS A 543 1.09 -24.46 6.53
CA HIS A 543 0.68 -23.40 7.46
C HIS A 543 -0.81 -23.03 7.33
N VAL A 544 -1.38 -23.18 6.14
CA VAL A 544 -2.81 -22.87 5.86
C VAL A 544 -3.68 -24.12 5.98
N HIS A 545 -3.15 -25.26 5.56
CA HIS A 545 -3.84 -26.56 5.54
C HIS A 545 -2.87 -27.67 5.99
N PRO A 546 -2.65 -27.86 7.28
CA PRO A 546 -1.64 -28.80 7.81
C PRO A 546 -1.76 -30.22 7.28
N GLU A 547 -2.96 -30.69 7.02
CA GLU A 547 -3.25 -32.05 6.58
C GLU A 547 -3.28 -32.23 5.04
N PHE A 548 -3.06 -31.18 4.25
CA PHE A 548 -3.22 -31.24 2.78
C PHE A 548 -2.44 -32.38 2.13
N PHE A 549 -1.16 -32.51 2.44
CA PHE A 549 -0.31 -33.54 1.83
C PHE A 549 -0.61 -34.94 2.33
N ASN A 550 -1.06 -35.08 3.58
CA ASN A 550 -1.51 -36.35 4.14
C ASN A 550 -2.79 -36.81 3.43
N LEU A 551 -3.79 -35.96 3.33
CA LEU A 551 -5.04 -36.22 2.63
C LEU A 551 -4.82 -36.53 1.15
N LEU A 552 -3.86 -35.84 0.52
CA LEU A 552 -3.51 -36.09 -0.87
C LEU A 552 -2.91 -37.49 -1.09
N ASN A 553 -2.02 -37.91 -0.17
CA ASN A 553 -1.43 -39.26 -0.22
C ASN A 553 -2.44 -40.35 0.10
N ASP A 554 -3.35 -40.14 1.05
CA ASP A 554 -4.38 -41.10 1.44
C ASP A 554 -5.41 -41.33 0.32
N LYS A 555 -5.70 -40.29 -0.48
CA LYS A 555 -6.60 -40.36 -1.63
C LYS A 555 -5.95 -40.98 -2.87
N ALA A 556 -4.63 -41.12 -2.91
CA ALA A 556 -3.92 -41.63 -4.06
C ALA A 556 -4.02 -43.17 -4.18
N LYS A 557 -4.53 -43.67 -5.30
CA LYS A 557 -4.58 -45.12 -5.59
C LYS A 557 -3.19 -45.70 -5.92
N LYS A 558 -2.22 -44.86 -6.30
CA LYS A 558 -0.82 -45.25 -6.55
C LYS A 558 0.10 -44.20 -5.92
N LYS A 559 1.24 -44.64 -5.40
CA LYS A 559 2.23 -43.75 -4.73
C LYS A 559 2.58 -42.56 -5.59
N LEU A 560 2.41 -41.37 -5.03
CA LEU A 560 2.82 -40.11 -5.63
C LEU A 560 4.32 -39.92 -5.45
N THR A 561 5.01 -39.46 -6.47
CA THR A 561 6.41 -39.10 -6.40
C THR A 561 6.56 -37.70 -5.83
N LEU A 562 7.77 -37.31 -5.39
CA LEU A 562 8.06 -35.97 -4.92
C LEU A 562 7.71 -34.91 -5.98
N LEU A 563 7.96 -35.22 -7.25
CA LEU A 563 7.62 -34.36 -8.40
C LEU A 563 6.09 -34.24 -8.58
N ASP A 564 5.34 -35.30 -8.33
CA ASP A 564 3.88 -35.25 -8.37
C ASP A 564 3.32 -34.37 -7.25
N LEU A 565 3.88 -34.48 -6.05
CA LEU A 565 3.49 -33.66 -4.87
C LEU A 565 3.81 -32.19 -5.11
N LYS A 566 4.98 -31.90 -5.68
CA LYS A 566 5.41 -30.56 -6.06
C LYS A 566 4.42 -29.92 -7.05
N LEU A 567 4.02 -30.68 -8.08
CA LEU A 567 3.04 -30.22 -9.05
C LEU A 567 1.65 -30.03 -8.44
N CYS A 568 1.22 -30.92 -7.54
CA CYS A 568 -0.04 -30.75 -6.80
C CYS A 568 -0.05 -29.50 -5.93
N ALA A 569 1.08 -29.19 -5.28
CA ALA A 569 1.24 -27.98 -4.49
C ALA A 569 1.03 -26.70 -5.34
N TYR A 570 1.70 -26.62 -6.48
CA TYR A 570 1.56 -25.46 -7.37
C TYR A 570 0.16 -25.34 -7.99
N LEU A 571 -0.48 -26.47 -8.30
CA LEU A 571 -1.86 -26.48 -8.78
C LEU A 571 -2.86 -26.07 -7.69
N TYR A 572 -2.60 -26.44 -6.44
CA TYR A 572 -3.40 -26.00 -5.31
C TYR A 572 -3.31 -24.49 -5.11
N LEU A 573 -2.13 -23.89 -5.30
CA LEU A 573 -1.89 -22.44 -5.29
C LEU A 573 -2.45 -21.72 -6.54
N LYS A 574 -3.23 -22.41 -7.37
CA LYS A 574 -3.85 -21.89 -8.60
C LYS A 574 -2.88 -21.38 -9.66
N MET A 575 -1.64 -21.83 -9.63
CA MET A 575 -0.66 -21.47 -10.67
C MET A 575 -1.05 -22.07 -12.02
N ASP A 576 -0.90 -21.29 -13.07
CA ASP A 576 -1.18 -21.75 -14.43
C ASP A 576 -0.06 -22.65 -14.97
N THR A 577 -0.34 -23.35 -16.10
CA THR A 577 0.62 -24.27 -16.72
C THR A 577 1.92 -23.60 -17.11
N ARG A 578 1.91 -22.31 -17.44
CA ARG A 578 3.09 -21.54 -17.86
C ARG A 578 3.95 -21.16 -16.64
N GLN A 579 3.32 -20.72 -15.57
CA GLN A 579 3.97 -20.44 -14.28
C GLN A 579 4.64 -21.71 -13.71
N ILE A 580 3.93 -22.83 -13.71
CA ILE A 580 4.46 -24.13 -13.26
C ILE A 580 5.61 -24.61 -14.15
N SER A 581 5.49 -24.45 -15.45
CA SER A 581 6.54 -24.78 -16.43
C SER A 581 7.83 -24.01 -16.16
N GLN A 582 7.71 -22.72 -15.82
CA GLN A 582 8.82 -21.85 -15.46
C GLN A 582 9.47 -22.25 -14.12
N LEU A 583 8.66 -22.52 -13.10
CA LEU A 583 9.14 -22.91 -11.76
C LEU A 583 9.76 -24.30 -11.71
N MET A 584 9.30 -25.21 -12.55
CA MET A 584 9.79 -26.60 -12.59
C MET A 584 10.82 -26.83 -13.71
N HIS A 585 11.16 -25.80 -14.49
CA HIS A 585 12.06 -25.86 -15.65
C HIS A 585 11.76 -27.01 -16.63
N ILE A 586 10.50 -27.25 -16.88
CA ILE A 586 10.05 -28.28 -17.83
C ILE A 586 9.13 -27.66 -18.87
N GLU A 587 9.05 -28.25 -20.04
CA GLU A 587 8.15 -27.77 -21.08
C GLU A 587 6.67 -27.81 -20.62
N ALA A 588 5.87 -26.85 -21.05
CA ALA A 588 4.44 -26.79 -20.75
C ALA A 588 3.68 -28.09 -21.19
N LYS A 589 4.20 -28.77 -22.21
CA LYS A 589 3.72 -30.10 -22.65
C LYS A 589 3.97 -31.16 -21.56
N SER A 590 5.12 -31.14 -20.93
CA SER A 590 5.49 -32.04 -19.84
C SER A 590 4.66 -31.81 -18.59
N VAL A 591 4.34 -30.55 -18.27
CA VAL A 591 3.41 -30.22 -17.17
C VAL A 591 2.02 -30.83 -17.45
N ARG A 592 1.48 -30.69 -18.66
CA ARG A 592 0.19 -31.28 -19.03
C ARG A 592 0.19 -32.81 -18.93
N MET A 593 1.27 -33.45 -19.39
CA MET A 593 1.42 -34.92 -19.28
C MET A 593 1.52 -35.38 -17.81
N SER A 594 2.21 -34.61 -16.98
CA SER A 594 2.30 -34.90 -15.54
C SER A 594 0.95 -34.72 -14.84
N ARG A 595 0.17 -33.69 -15.17
CA ARG A 595 -1.22 -33.53 -14.69
C ARG A 595 -2.08 -34.74 -15.06
N TYR A 596 -1.95 -35.23 -16.26
CA TYR A 596 -2.69 -36.42 -16.71
C TYR A 596 -2.30 -37.66 -15.89
N ARG A 597 -0.99 -37.89 -15.67
CA ARG A 597 -0.49 -39.00 -14.84
C ARG A 597 -0.95 -38.90 -13.38
N ILE A 598 -0.97 -37.69 -12.83
CA ILE A 598 -1.44 -37.43 -11.46
C ILE A 598 -2.95 -37.76 -11.37
N LYS A 599 -3.77 -37.34 -12.33
CA LYS A 599 -5.18 -37.72 -12.38
C LYS A 599 -5.36 -39.24 -12.31
N GLN A 600 -4.58 -40.00 -13.09
CA GLN A 600 -4.61 -41.47 -13.06
C GLN A 600 -4.19 -42.05 -11.70
N LYS A 601 -3.14 -41.47 -11.07
CA LYS A 601 -2.66 -41.90 -9.76
C LYS A 601 -3.67 -41.62 -8.64
N LEU A 602 -4.41 -40.53 -8.74
CA LEU A 602 -5.49 -40.18 -7.83
C LEU A 602 -6.81 -40.93 -8.16
N GLY A 603 -6.86 -41.62 -9.29
CA GLY A 603 -8.03 -42.35 -9.71
C GLY A 603 -9.21 -41.49 -10.14
N LEU A 604 -8.94 -40.29 -10.61
CA LEU A 604 -9.94 -39.34 -11.12
C LEU A 604 -10.39 -39.76 -12.55
N GLU A 605 -11.66 -39.61 -12.82
CA GLU A 605 -12.21 -39.86 -14.15
C GLU A 605 -11.80 -38.79 -15.17
N LYS A 606 -11.99 -39.07 -16.47
CA LYS A 606 -11.52 -38.19 -17.54
C LYS A 606 -12.14 -36.79 -17.45
N GLU A 607 -13.38 -36.70 -17.03
CA GLU A 607 -14.18 -35.47 -16.94
C GLU A 607 -13.92 -34.65 -15.64
N GLU A 608 -13.34 -35.26 -14.62
CA GLU A 608 -13.06 -34.57 -13.35
C GLU A 608 -11.89 -33.58 -13.47
N ASP A 609 -12.02 -32.38 -12.93
CA ASP A 609 -10.95 -31.38 -12.94
C ASP A 609 -10.02 -31.57 -11.75
N LEU A 610 -8.71 -31.77 -12.05
CA LEU A 610 -7.67 -31.94 -11.03
C LEU A 610 -7.53 -30.73 -10.10
N ASN A 611 -7.68 -29.51 -10.61
CA ASN A 611 -7.53 -28.30 -9.78
C ASN A 611 -8.70 -28.20 -8.79
N LEU A 612 -9.91 -28.48 -9.25
CA LEU A 612 -11.09 -28.49 -8.39
C LEU A 612 -11.00 -29.59 -7.33
N PHE A 613 -10.46 -30.76 -7.69
CA PHE A 613 -10.24 -31.85 -6.74
C PHE A 613 -9.24 -31.43 -5.64
N LEU A 614 -8.10 -30.86 -6.03
CA LEU A 614 -7.08 -30.41 -5.07
C LEU A 614 -7.59 -29.30 -4.16
N GLN A 615 -8.42 -28.40 -4.67
CA GLN A 615 -9.01 -27.32 -3.85
C GLN A 615 -10.04 -27.83 -2.85
N LYS A 616 -10.80 -28.87 -3.21
CA LYS A 616 -11.73 -29.52 -2.27
C LYS A 616 -11.03 -30.33 -1.18
N LEU A 617 -9.77 -30.73 -1.39
CA LEU A 617 -8.96 -31.38 -0.38
C LEU A 617 -8.40 -30.41 0.69
N GLY A 618 -8.29 -29.15 0.34
CA GLY A 618 -7.80 -28.11 1.24
C GLY A 618 -8.91 -27.29 1.93
N ASN A 619 -10.16 -27.55 1.61
CA ASN A 619 -11.34 -27.02 2.32
C ASN A 619 -11.97 -28.13 3.16
#